data_cc640242cd942d11da8943d61b5aacca
#
_entry.id   cc640242cd942d11da8943d61b5aacca
#
_cell.length_a   1.000
_cell.length_b   1.000
_cell.length_c   1.000
_cell.angle_alpha   90.00
_cell.angle_beta   90.00
_cell.angle_gamma   90.00
#
_symmetry.space_group_name_H-M   'P 1'
#
loop_
_entity.id
_entity.type
_entity.pdbx_description
1 polymer ?
#
loop_
_entity_poly.entity_id
_entity_poly.type
_entity_poly.pdbx_seq_one_letter_code
_entity_poly.pdbx_strand_id
1 'polypeptide(L)'
;MNDYATEEQQVEAIKSWWQNNGKAVVLGAVIGLGGLLGWRYYQSEVHVAKHLASDSYTQVVTAFDNNSKTAVTEAQTFIEANKDSQYAVLAALQLAKVQVENNHLDGAIEQLNWVINNTKDNAILPLAVTRLARIYAEQQKFTEALAELKKVTIPSWNENIAELRGDILLQKGDIQAARDAYIEAQQDGSSPALQMKLNDLAQ
;
A
#
# COMPACT_ATOMS: atom_id res chain seq x y z
N MET A 1 -0.60 21.73 61.23
CA MET A 1 -1.42 20.66 61.85
C MET A 1 -0.85 19.37 61.34
N ASN A 2 -0.07 18.69 62.15
CA ASN A 2 0.52 17.37 61.78
C ASN A 2 -0.43 16.29 62.30
N ASP A 3 -1.23 15.76 61.41
CA ASP A 3 -1.96 14.51 61.65
C ASP A 3 -0.95 13.35 61.52
N TYR A 4 -0.23 13.08 62.58
CA TYR A 4 0.45 11.82 62.75
C TYR A 4 -0.61 10.79 63.17
N ALA A 5 -1.36 10.23 62.17
CA ALA A 5 -2.15 9.05 62.40
C ALA A 5 -1.18 7.95 62.95
N THR A 6 -1.51 7.35 64.09
CA THR A 6 -0.71 6.27 64.65
C THR A 6 -0.66 5.12 63.66
N GLU A 7 0.42 4.32 63.66
CA GLU A 7 0.55 3.16 62.74
C GLU A 7 -0.66 2.25 62.79
N GLU A 8 -1.28 2.08 63.96
CA GLU A 8 -2.53 1.32 64.12
C GLU A 8 -3.71 1.93 63.38
N GLN A 9 -3.88 3.25 63.39
CA GLN A 9 -4.96 3.95 62.66
C GLN A 9 -4.78 3.85 61.14
N GLN A 10 -3.54 3.87 60.65
CA GLN A 10 -3.25 3.69 59.23
C GLN A 10 -3.57 2.25 58.79
N VAL A 11 -3.22 1.27 59.59
CA VAL A 11 -3.55 -0.16 59.33
C VAL A 11 -5.05 -0.41 59.31
N GLU A 12 -5.79 0.19 60.26
CA GLU A 12 -7.27 0.06 60.30
C GLU A 12 -7.91 0.76 59.08
N ALA A 13 -7.42 1.91 58.67
CA ALA A 13 -7.91 2.61 57.49
C ALA A 13 -7.68 1.78 56.21
N ILE A 14 -6.51 1.19 56.02
CA ILE A 14 -6.20 0.31 54.88
C ILE A 14 -7.10 -0.93 54.91
N LYS A 15 -7.28 -1.56 56.09
CA LYS A 15 -8.15 -2.76 56.21
C LYS A 15 -9.61 -2.45 55.90
N SER A 16 -10.12 -1.32 56.40
CA SER A 16 -11.48 -0.86 56.14
C SER A 16 -11.67 -0.55 54.64
N TRP A 17 -10.69 0.17 54.02
CA TRP A 17 -10.72 0.48 52.58
C TRP A 17 -10.74 -0.84 51.77
N TRP A 18 -9.90 -1.81 52.12
CA TRP A 18 -9.84 -3.11 51.43
C TRP A 18 -11.10 -3.90 51.55
N GLN A 19 -11.77 -3.91 52.73
CA GLN A 19 -13.04 -4.57 52.93
C GLN A 19 -14.15 -3.97 52.04
N ASN A 20 -14.11 -2.65 51.85
CA ASN A 20 -15.10 -1.94 51.03
C ASN A 20 -14.80 -1.99 49.53
N ASN A 21 -13.54 -1.97 49.12
CA ASN A 21 -13.13 -1.82 47.70
C ASN A 21 -12.40 -3.05 47.14
N GLY A 22 -11.97 -4.00 47.97
CA GLY A 22 -11.13 -5.12 47.60
C GLY A 22 -11.72 -5.96 46.44
N LYS A 23 -13.03 -6.17 46.43
CA LYS A 23 -13.71 -6.91 45.35
C LYS A 23 -13.58 -6.16 44.01
N ALA A 24 -13.75 -4.84 44.01
CA ALA A 24 -13.61 -4.01 42.80
C ALA A 24 -12.16 -3.97 42.30
N VAL A 25 -11.20 -3.90 43.22
CA VAL A 25 -9.77 -3.93 42.90
C VAL A 25 -9.37 -5.28 42.29
N VAL A 26 -9.80 -6.38 42.89
CA VAL A 26 -9.52 -7.73 42.35
C VAL A 26 -10.16 -7.91 40.97
N LEU A 27 -11.42 -7.48 40.81
CA LEU A 27 -12.11 -7.56 39.52
C LEU A 27 -11.39 -6.71 38.44
N GLY A 28 -10.98 -5.49 38.81
CA GLY A 28 -10.22 -4.61 37.93
C GLY A 28 -8.84 -5.22 37.54
N ALA A 29 -8.15 -5.84 38.49
CA ALA A 29 -6.89 -6.54 38.24
C ALA A 29 -7.08 -7.74 37.29
N VAL A 30 -8.13 -8.55 37.50
CA VAL A 30 -8.43 -9.69 36.61
C VAL A 30 -8.75 -9.23 35.20
N ILE A 31 -9.60 -8.22 35.05
CA ILE A 31 -9.94 -7.66 33.72
C ILE A 31 -8.69 -7.04 33.06
N GLY A 32 -7.88 -6.28 33.81
CA GLY A 32 -6.68 -5.64 33.31
C GLY A 32 -5.62 -6.65 32.85
N LEU A 33 -5.31 -7.63 33.68
CA LEU A 33 -4.35 -8.69 33.35
C LEU A 33 -4.88 -9.59 32.23
N GLY A 34 -6.15 -9.98 32.27
CA GLY A 34 -6.77 -10.79 31.23
C GLY A 34 -6.78 -10.07 29.86
N GLY A 35 -7.11 -8.76 29.85
CA GLY A 35 -7.05 -7.94 28.65
C GLY A 35 -5.62 -7.81 28.12
N LEU A 36 -4.63 -7.62 28.99
CA LEU A 36 -3.23 -7.48 28.62
C LEU A 36 -2.64 -8.79 28.05
N LEU A 37 -2.98 -9.94 28.67
CA LEU A 37 -2.57 -11.25 28.17
C LEU A 37 -3.23 -11.58 26.82
N GLY A 38 -4.55 -11.30 26.69
CA GLY A 38 -5.26 -11.48 25.42
C GLY A 38 -4.70 -10.60 24.29
N TRP A 39 -4.36 -9.34 24.61
CA TRP A 39 -3.73 -8.43 23.67
C TRP A 39 -2.33 -8.92 23.26
N ARG A 40 -1.51 -9.37 24.19
CA ARG A 40 -0.18 -9.94 23.87
C ARG A 40 -0.28 -11.19 23.01
N TYR A 41 -1.24 -12.08 23.30
CA TYR A 41 -1.46 -13.28 22.50
C TYR A 41 -1.88 -12.90 21.06
N TYR A 42 -2.87 -12.01 20.92
CA TYR A 42 -3.31 -11.51 19.61
C TYR A 42 -2.15 -10.88 18.82
N GLN A 43 -1.36 -10.05 19.48
CA GLN A 43 -0.23 -9.37 18.84
C GLN A 43 0.86 -10.37 18.42
N SER A 44 1.11 -11.41 19.21
CA SER A 44 2.04 -12.49 18.86
C SER A 44 1.62 -13.22 17.59
N GLU A 45 0.36 -13.59 17.47
CA GLU A 45 -0.18 -14.25 16.28
C GLU A 45 -0.06 -13.36 15.02
N VAL A 46 -0.39 -12.08 15.14
CA VAL A 46 -0.24 -11.11 14.05
C VAL A 46 1.22 -10.95 13.63
N HIS A 47 2.15 -10.94 14.58
CA HIS A 47 3.59 -10.85 14.27
C HIS A 47 4.10 -12.12 13.57
N VAL A 48 3.72 -13.30 14.04
CA VAL A 48 4.10 -14.57 13.41
C VAL A 48 3.57 -14.64 11.96
N ALA A 49 2.30 -14.29 11.75
CA ALA A 49 1.71 -14.26 10.41
C ALA A 49 2.45 -13.29 9.47
N LYS A 50 2.83 -12.10 9.96
CA LYS A 50 3.63 -11.13 9.18
C LYS A 50 5.01 -11.66 8.83
N HIS A 51 5.71 -12.32 9.77
CA HIS A 51 7.01 -12.92 9.50
C HIS A 51 6.92 -14.03 8.45
N LEU A 52 5.95 -14.92 8.57
CA LEU A 52 5.72 -15.98 7.59
C LEU A 52 5.41 -15.42 6.20
N ALA A 53 4.58 -14.37 6.11
CA ALA A 53 4.30 -13.69 4.85
C ALA A 53 5.55 -13.02 4.26
N SER A 54 6.40 -12.41 5.10
CA SER A 54 7.68 -11.82 4.68
C SER A 54 8.64 -12.87 4.12
N ASP A 55 8.80 -13.99 4.81
CA ASP A 55 9.70 -15.06 4.40
C ASP A 55 9.23 -15.71 3.10
N SER A 56 7.92 -15.95 2.97
CA SER A 56 7.32 -16.49 1.75
C SER A 56 7.41 -15.50 0.59
N TYR A 57 7.25 -14.20 0.83
CA TYR A 57 7.48 -13.15 -0.17
C TYR A 57 8.93 -13.15 -0.66
N THR A 58 9.91 -13.29 0.24
CA THR A 58 11.33 -13.38 -0.12
C THR A 58 11.60 -14.59 -1.03
N GLN A 59 10.92 -15.72 -0.80
CA GLN A 59 11.02 -16.89 -1.69
C GLN A 59 10.48 -16.59 -3.10
N VAL A 60 9.33 -15.88 -3.19
CA VAL A 60 8.75 -15.45 -4.48
C VAL A 60 9.72 -14.53 -5.24
N VAL A 61 10.30 -13.52 -4.55
CA VAL A 61 11.29 -12.62 -5.17
C VAL A 61 12.51 -13.41 -5.67
N THR A 62 13.03 -14.30 -4.83
CA THR A 62 14.17 -15.14 -5.21
C THR A 62 13.86 -16.05 -6.41
N ALA A 63 12.63 -16.58 -6.51
CA ALA A 63 12.20 -17.37 -7.65
C ALA A 63 12.19 -16.54 -8.95
N PHE A 64 11.76 -15.28 -8.91
CA PHE A 64 11.83 -14.37 -10.05
C PHE A 64 13.28 -14.04 -10.42
N ASP A 65 14.13 -13.70 -9.45
CA ASP A 65 15.54 -13.35 -9.70
C ASP A 65 16.33 -14.52 -10.32
N ASN A 66 15.98 -15.74 -9.96
CA ASN A 66 16.57 -16.97 -10.51
C ASN A 66 15.92 -17.42 -11.84
N ASN A 67 14.96 -16.67 -12.38
CA ASN A 67 14.18 -17.06 -13.56
C ASN A 67 13.57 -18.47 -13.44
N SER A 68 13.06 -18.83 -12.25
CA SER A 68 12.44 -20.13 -12.01
C SER A 68 11.22 -20.30 -12.91
N LYS A 69 11.07 -21.48 -13.52
CA LYS A 69 9.90 -21.81 -14.34
C LYS A 69 8.59 -21.81 -13.55
N THR A 70 8.67 -21.95 -12.24
CA THR A 70 7.53 -21.98 -11.31
C THR A 70 7.25 -20.62 -10.67
N ALA A 71 8.12 -19.61 -10.87
CA ALA A 71 8.02 -18.30 -10.21
C ALA A 71 6.65 -17.65 -10.37
N VAL A 72 6.06 -17.69 -11.55
CA VAL A 72 4.71 -17.13 -11.80
C VAL A 72 3.65 -17.85 -10.97
N THR A 73 3.66 -19.18 -10.96
CA THR A 73 2.70 -19.99 -10.21
C THR A 73 2.89 -19.84 -8.70
N GLU A 74 4.13 -19.77 -8.23
CA GLU A 74 4.46 -19.55 -6.83
C GLU A 74 3.99 -18.18 -6.36
N ALA A 75 4.20 -17.14 -7.17
CA ALA A 75 3.71 -15.80 -6.90
C ALA A 75 2.17 -15.73 -6.84
N GLN A 76 1.48 -16.36 -7.78
CA GLN A 76 0.01 -16.42 -7.78
C GLN A 76 -0.52 -17.14 -6.54
N THR A 77 0.08 -18.28 -6.17
CA THR A 77 -0.30 -19.03 -4.97
C THR A 77 -0.06 -18.20 -3.71
N PHE A 78 1.07 -17.48 -3.65
CA PHE A 78 1.38 -16.60 -2.52
C PHE A 78 0.37 -15.45 -2.39
N ILE A 79 0.03 -14.77 -3.50
CA ILE A 79 -0.94 -13.67 -3.55
C ILE A 79 -2.31 -14.16 -3.03
N GLU A 80 -2.77 -15.31 -3.52
CA GLU A 80 -4.04 -15.89 -3.11
C GLU A 80 -4.08 -16.26 -1.62
N ALA A 81 -2.99 -16.82 -1.09
CA ALA A 81 -2.89 -17.23 0.31
C ALA A 81 -2.74 -16.03 1.28
N ASN A 82 -2.30 -14.86 0.79
CA ASN A 82 -1.94 -13.71 1.63
C ASN A 82 -2.65 -12.41 1.20
N LYS A 83 -3.88 -12.49 0.69
CA LYS A 83 -4.64 -11.36 0.09
C LYS A 83 -4.69 -10.10 0.97
N ASP A 84 -4.74 -10.27 2.27
CA ASP A 84 -4.84 -9.16 3.23
C ASP A 84 -3.47 -8.57 3.62
N SER A 85 -2.37 -9.12 3.06
CA SER A 85 -1.02 -8.70 3.36
C SER A 85 -0.52 -7.68 2.35
N GLN A 86 0.23 -6.68 2.83
CA GLN A 86 0.99 -5.76 1.96
C GLN A 86 1.99 -6.51 1.06
N TYR A 87 2.51 -7.66 1.52
CA TYR A 87 3.41 -8.49 0.72
C TYR A 87 2.74 -9.08 -0.51
N ALA A 88 1.45 -9.40 -0.45
CA ALA A 88 0.69 -9.83 -1.62
C ALA A 88 0.59 -8.74 -2.68
N VAL A 89 0.39 -7.48 -2.26
CA VAL A 89 0.38 -6.31 -3.14
C VAL A 89 1.73 -6.13 -3.84
N LEU A 90 2.84 -6.27 -3.09
CA LEU A 90 4.18 -6.19 -3.65
C LEU A 90 4.49 -7.35 -4.61
N ALA A 91 4.06 -8.56 -4.26
CA ALA A 91 4.21 -9.74 -5.13
C ALA A 91 3.43 -9.59 -6.44
N ALA A 92 2.21 -9.06 -6.38
CA ALA A 92 1.39 -8.79 -7.57
C ALA A 92 2.02 -7.72 -8.48
N LEU A 93 2.62 -6.66 -7.91
CA LEU A 93 3.38 -5.67 -8.67
C LEU A 93 4.62 -6.27 -9.34
N GLN A 94 5.33 -7.17 -8.66
CA GLN A 94 6.49 -7.85 -9.22
C GLN A 94 6.06 -8.84 -10.30
N LEU A 95 4.99 -9.59 -10.08
CA LEU A 95 4.41 -10.50 -11.08
C LEU A 95 3.97 -9.73 -12.33
N ALA A 96 3.28 -8.59 -12.17
CA ALA A 96 2.90 -7.74 -13.29
C ALA A 96 4.12 -7.29 -14.11
N LYS A 97 5.22 -6.90 -13.44
CA LYS A 97 6.47 -6.54 -14.11
C LYS A 97 7.01 -7.70 -14.96
N VAL A 98 7.12 -8.89 -14.36
CA VAL A 98 7.64 -10.09 -15.05
C VAL A 98 6.74 -10.47 -16.25
N GLN A 99 5.43 -10.31 -16.11
CA GLN A 99 4.49 -10.59 -17.21
C GLN A 99 4.65 -9.58 -18.36
N VAL A 100 4.90 -8.30 -18.07
CA VAL A 100 5.24 -7.29 -19.11
C VAL A 100 6.54 -7.66 -19.81
N GLU A 101 7.60 -8.00 -19.07
CA GLU A 101 8.90 -8.42 -19.62
C GLU A 101 8.79 -9.64 -20.53
N ASN A 102 7.85 -10.54 -20.23
CA ASN A 102 7.56 -11.72 -21.05
C ASN A 102 6.48 -11.48 -22.14
N ASN A 103 6.06 -10.22 -22.34
CA ASN A 103 5.02 -9.82 -23.29
C ASN A 103 3.64 -10.48 -23.03
N HIS A 104 3.36 -10.85 -21.77
CA HIS A 104 2.07 -11.34 -21.32
C HIS A 104 1.23 -10.20 -20.75
N LEU A 105 0.85 -9.24 -21.61
CA LEU A 105 0.24 -7.98 -21.18
C LEU A 105 -1.11 -8.17 -20.48
N ASP A 106 -1.93 -9.14 -20.91
CA ASP A 106 -3.23 -9.38 -20.27
C ASP A 106 -3.07 -9.86 -18.82
N GLY A 107 -2.12 -10.74 -18.55
CA GLY A 107 -1.81 -11.15 -17.19
C GLY A 107 -1.28 -9.98 -16.34
N ALA A 108 -0.45 -9.11 -16.90
CA ALA A 108 0.01 -7.92 -16.21
C ALA A 108 -1.15 -6.97 -15.85
N ILE A 109 -2.11 -6.80 -16.76
CA ILE A 109 -3.34 -6.03 -16.53
C ILE A 109 -4.15 -6.62 -15.37
N GLU A 110 -4.31 -7.95 -15.31
CA GLU A 110 -5.01 -8.62 -14.22
C GLU A 110 -4.34 -8.34 -12.87
N GLN A 111 -3.02 -8.47 -12.79
CA GLN A 111 -2.29 -8.22 -11.55
C GLN A 111 -2.36 -6.76 -11.12
N LEU A 112 -2.21 -5.80 -12.05
CA LEU A 112 -2.31 -4.39 -11.72
C LEU A 112 -3.72 -4.00 -11.27
N ASN A 113 -4.77 -4.53 -11.90
CA ASN A 113 -6.15 -4.35 -11.43
C ASN A 113 -6.35 -4.94 -10.03
N TRP A 114 -5.78 -6.12 -9.77
CA TRP A 114 -5.83 -6.70 -8.43
C TRP A 114 -5.16 -5.77 -7.40
N VAL A 115 -3.98 -5.22 -7.70
CA VAL A 115 -3.29 -4.26 -6.83
C VAL A 115 -4.16 -3.03 -6.58
N ILE A 116 -4.74 -2.42 -7.63
CA ILE A 116 -5.59 -1.22 -7.52
C ILE A 116 -6.78 -1.46 -6.60
N ASN A 117 -7.38 -2.65 -6.67
CA ASN A 117 -8.55 -3.00 -5.87
C ASN A 117 -8.23 -3.40 -4.42
N ASN A 118 -6.99 -3.81 -4.12
CA ASN A 118 -6.61 -4.36 -2.82
C ASN A 118 -5.65 -3.47 -2.04
N THR A 119 -4.99 -2.49 -2.68
CA THR A 119 -4.13 -1.55 -1.94
C THR A 119 -4.93 -0.39 -1.35
N LYS A 120 -4.53 0.04 -0.14
CA LYS A 120 -4.97 1.30 0.48
C LYS A 120 -3.82 2.29 0.59
N ASP A 121 -2.66 1.96 0.05
CA ASP A 121 -1.46 2.76 0.14
C ASP A 121 -1.46 3.85 -0.95
N ASN A 122 -1.36 5.11 -0.51
CA ASN A 122 -1.38 6.29 -1.37
C ASN A 122 -0.14 6.42 -2.29
N ALA A 123 0.91 5.64 -2.06
CA ALA A 123 2.07 5.58 -2.96
C ALA A 123 1.94 4.43 -3.98
N ILE A 124 1.35 3.30 -3.56
CA ILE A 124 1.22 2.11 -4.40
C ILE A 124 0.08 2.27 -5.42
N LEU A 125 -1.05 2.85 -5.01
CA LEU A 125 -2.20 3.02 -5.90
C LEU A 125 -1.85 3.80 -7.18
N PRO A 126 -1.26 5.00 -7.12
CA PRO A 126 -0.88 5.73 -8.34
C PRO A 126 0.17 5.00 -9.18
N LEU A 127 1.11 4.31 -8.52
CA LEU A 127 2.11 3.50 -9.22
C LEU A 127 1.45 2.39 -10.06
N ALA A 128 0.49 1.66 -9.50
CA ALA A 128 -0.22 0.62 -10.22
C ALA A 128 -1.08 1.19 -11.36
N VAL A 129 -1.79 2.29 -11.11
CA VAL A 129 -2.61 2.97 -12.11
C VAL A 129 -1.78 3.49 -13.29
N THR A 130 -0.64 4.13 -13.01
CA THR A 130 0.24 4.65 -14.09
C THR A 130 0.85 3.53 -14.93
N ARG A 131 1.22 2.40 -14.31
CA ARG A 131 1.69 1.21 -15.04
C ARG A 131 0.58 0.62 -15.91
N LEU A 132 -0.63 0.49 -15.39
CA LEU A 132 -1.79 0.00 -16.14
C LEU A 132 -2.12 0.90 -17.33
N ALA A 133 -2.13 2.23 -17.11
CA ALA A 133 -2.36 3.20 -18.18
C ALA A 133 -1.31 3.10 -19.31
N ARG A 134 -0.03 2.87 -18.97
CA ARG A 134 1.02 2.65 -19.98
C ARG A 134 0.80 1.37 -20.76
N ILE A 135 0.37 0.28 -20.14
CA ILE A 135 0.07 -0.98 -20.85
C ILE A 135 -1.10 -0.78 -21.81
N TYR A 136 -2.16 -0.08 -21.37
CA TYR A 136 -3.27 0.24 -22.27
C TYR A 136 -2.84 1.14 -23.43
N ALA A 137 -1.99 2.13 -23.19
CA ALA A 137 -1.45 2.98 -24.25
C ALA A 137 -0.63 2.19 -25.28
N GLU A 138 0.21 1.26 -24.81
CA GLU A 138 0.97 0.35 -25.67
C GLU A 138 0.07 -0.53 -26.54
N GLN A 139 -1.08 -0.95 -26.00
CA GLN A 139 -2.12 -1.65 -26.76
C GLN A 139 -3.00 -0.72 -27.62
N GLN A 140 -2.67 0.58 -27.73
CA GLN A 140 -3.45 1.62 -28.41
C GLN A 140 -4.87 1.82 -27.84
N LYS A 141 -5.12 1.33 -26.63
CA LYS A 141 -6.38 1.53 -25.88
C LYS A 141 -6.32 2.87 -25.12
N PHE A 142 -6.21 3.96 -25.88
CA PHE A 142 -5.96 5.29 -25.30
C PHE A 142 -7.11 5.80 -24.43
N THR A 143 -8.34 5.43 -24.75
CA THR A 143 -9.51 5.81 -23.94
C THR A 143 -9.47 5.20 -22.56
N GLU A 144 -9.15 3.90 -22.49
CA GLU A 144 -9.00 3.15 -21.24
C GLU A 144 -7.80 3.68 -20.45
N ALA A 145 -6.68 3.92 -21.11
CA ALA A 145 -5.48 4.48 -20.47
C ALA A 145 -5.77 5.83 -19.79
N LEU A 146 -6.44 6.75 -20.49
CA LEU A 146 -6.81 8.06 -19.96
C LEU A 146 -7.87 7.97 -18.85
N ALA A 147 -8.77 6.98 -18.92
CA ALA A 147 -9.77 6.75 -17.89
C ALA A 147 -9.14 6.25 -16.59
N GLU A 148 -8.12 5.38 -16.68
CA GLU A 148 -7.40 4.92 -15.50
C GLU A 148 -6.71 6.07 -14.75
N LEU A 149 -6.03 6.97 -15.46
CA LEU A 149 -5.33 8.10 -14.83
C LEU A 149 -6.25 9.01 -14.00
N LYS A 150 -7.53 9.13 -14.37
CA LYS A 150 -8.53 9.92 -13.63
C LYS A 150 -8.86 9.35 -12.24
N LYS A 151 -8.52 8.09 -11.97
CA LYS A 151 -8.72 7.46 -10.66
C LYS A 151 -7.74 7.96 -9.59
N VAL A 152 -6.63 8.56 -10.00
CA VAL A 152 -5.63 9.11 -9.09
C VAL A 152 -6.00 10.54 -8.75
N THR A 153 -6.33 10.77 -7.47
CA THR A 153 -6.71 12.10 -6.94
C THR A 153 -5.73 12.60 -5.86
N ILE A 154 -4.54 12.04 -5.83
CA ILE A 154 -3.52 12.33 -4.82
C ILE A 154 -2.67 13.50 -5.30
N PRO A 155 -2.67 14.68 -4.62
CA PRO A 155 -2.03 15.90 -5.13
C PRO A 155 -0.54 15.74 -5.44
N SER A 156 0.20 14.97 -4.66
CA SER A 156 1.63 14.74 -4.90
C SER A 156 1.94 13.95 -6.19
N TRP A 157 0.92 13.48 -6.90
CA TRP A 157 1.05 12.77 -8.17
C TRP A 157 0.53 13.57 -9.37
N ASN A 158 0.01 14.79 -9.15
CA ASN A 158 -0.58 15.59 -10.22
C ASN A 158 0.38 15.81 -11.39
N GLU A 159 1.63 16.23 -11.12
CA GLU A 159 2.67 16.39 -12.15
C GLU A 159 2.83 15.11 -12.98
N ASN A 160 3.08 13.98 -12.32
CA ASN A 160 3.32 12.70 -12.99
C ASN A 160 2.11 12.21 -13.80
N ILE A 161 0.90 12.43 -13.28
CA ILE A 161 -0.35 12.05 -13.96
C ILE A 161 -0.60 12.94 -15.17
N ALA A 162 -0.42 14.24 -15.05
CA ALA A 162 -0.57 15.19 -16.14
C ALA A 162 0.50 14.95 -17.23
N GLU A 163 1.75 14.71 -16.86
CA GLU A 163 2.81 14.36 -17.80
C GLU A 163 2.49 13.07 -18.56
N LEU A 164 2.12 11.98 -17.85
CA LEU A 164 1.76 10.72 -18.49
C LEU A 164 0.51 10.85 -19.38
N ARG A 165 -0.46 11.67 -18.96
CA ARG A 165 -1.62 11.99 -19.80
C ARG A 165 -1.19 12.67 -21.10
N GLY A 166 -0.23 13.59 -21.04
CA GLY A 166 0.36 14.23 -22.22
C GLY A 166 1.05 13.21 -23.13
N ASP A 167 1.84 12.29 -22.58
CA ASP A 167 2.50 11.22 -23.33
C ASP A 167 1.48 10.35 -24.09
N ILE A 168 0.41 9.95 -23.43
CA ILE A 168 -0.67 9.12 -24.02
C ILE A 168 -1.43 9.88 -25.13
N LEU A 169 -1.72 11.16 -24.91
CA LEU A 169 -2.39 12.01 -25.90
C LEU A 169 -1.51 12.23 -27.12
N LEU A 170 -0.20 12.42 -26.92
CA LEU A 170 0.75 12.54 -28.01
C LEU A 170 0.83 11.26 -28.84
N GLN A 171 0.91 10.10 -28.17
CA GLN A 171 0.89 8.79 -28.83
C GLN A 171 -0.42 8.55 -29.62
N LYS A 172 -1.54 9.08 -29.13
CA LYS A 172 -2.83 9.05 -29.81
C LYS A 172 -2.88 9.97 -31.05
N GLY A 173 -1.94 10.93 -31.15
CA GLY A 173 -1.90 11.93 -32.20
C GLY A 173 -2.64 13.23 -31.87
N ASP A 174 -3.10 13.41 -30.65
CA ASP A 174 -3.80 14.63 -30.19
C ASP A 174 -2.76 15.63 -29.62
N ILE A 175 -2.04 16.28 -30.53
CA ILE A 175 -0.90 17.15 -30.20
C ILE A 175 -1.32 18.32 -29.29
N GLN A 176 -2.49 18.95 -29.57
CA GLN A 176 -2.95 20.08 -28.78
C GLN A 176 -3.29 19.67 -27.35
N ALA A 177 -4.05 18.59 -27.18
CA ALA A 177 -4.40 18.09 -25.87
C ALA A 177 -3.15 17.59 -25.09
N ALA A 178 -2.15 17.02 -25.80
CA ALA A 178 -0.88 16.63 -25.18
C ALA A 178 -0.14 17.85 -24.64
N ARG A 179 -0.05 18.93 -25.42
CA ARG A 179 0.56 20.18 -25.00
C ARG A 179 -0.13 20.77 -23.77
N ASP A 180 -1.46 20.81 -23.77
CA ASP A 180 -2.23 21.34 -22.64
C ASP A 180 -1.98 20.51 -21.36
N ALA A 181 -1.88 19.18 -21.50
CA ALA A 181 -1.55 18.29 -20.38
C ALA A 181 -0.12 18.52 -19.84
N TYR A 182 0.86 18.76 -20.70
CA TYR A 182 2.22 19.07 -20.25
C TYR A 182 2.31 20.46 -19.59
N ILE A 183 1.54 21.45 -20.07
CA ILE A 183 1.44 22.76 -19.40
C ILE A 183 0.83 22.61 -18.01
N GLU A 184 -0.19 21.77 -17.86
CA GLU A 184 -0.76 21.47 -16.55
C GLU A 184 0.27 20.82 -15.62
N ALA A 185 1.02 19.82 -16.12
CA ALA A 185 2.11 19.21 -15.34
C ALA A 185 3.14 20.23 -14.86
N GLN A 186 3.47 21.23 -15.70
CA GLN A 186 4.42 22.28 -15.37
C GLN A 186 3.98 23.20 -14.22
N GLN A 187 2.67 23.29 -13.95
CA GLN A 187 2.14 24.08 -12.82
C GLN A 187 2.41 23.43 -11.47
N ASP A 188 2.44 22.10 -11.43
CA ASP A 188 2.69 21.32 -10.20
C ASP A 188 4.16 20.96 -10.02
N GLY A 189 4.97 21.04 -11.11
CA GLY A 189 6.42 20.77 -11.10
C GLY A 189 7.05 21.10 -12.43
N SER A 190 8.37 21.27 -12.45
CA SER A 190 9.11 21.59 -13.67
C SER A 190 10.37 20.72 -13.76
N SER A 191 10.28 19.63 -14.51
CA SER A 191 11.45 18.82 -14.84
C SER A 191 12.08 19.25 -16.16
N PRO A 192 13.42 19.11 -16.34
CA PRO A 192 14.05 19.33 -17.64
C PRO A 192 13.44 18.48 -18.77
N ALA A 193 13.02 17.25 -18.46
CA ALA A 193 12.38 16.36 -19.41
C ALA A 193 11.02 16.90 -19.89
N LEU A 194 10.21 17.43 -18.98
CA LEU A 194 8.93 18.06 -19.32
C LEU A 194 9.12 19.28 -20.20
N GLN A 195 10.14 20.11 -19.91
CA GLN A 195 10.48 21.27 -20.75
C GLN A 195 10.91 20.85 -22.17
N MET A 196 11.66 19.75 -22.32
CA MET A 196 12.00 19.20 -23.63
C MET A 196 10.76 18.76 -24.40
N LYS A 197 9.85 18.01 -23.76
CA LYS A 197 8.58 17.58 -24.39
C LYS A 197 7.76 18.76 -24.89
N LEU A 198 7.67 19.85 -24.11
CA LEU A 198 6.98 21.07 -24.54
C LEU A 198 7.64 21.77 -25.73
N ASN A 199 8.98 21.83 -25.74
CA ASN A 199 9.74 22.44 -26.83
C ASN A 199 9.59 21.63 -28.13
N ASP A 200 9.56 20.31 -28.05
CA ASP A 200 9.37 19.42 -29.20
C ASP A 200 7.99 19.60 -29.85
N LEU A 201 6.98 19.95 -29.06
CA LEU A 201 5.64 20.24 -29.59
C LEU A 201 5.46 21.69 -30.06
N ALA A 202 6.48 22.55 -29.93
CA ALA A 202 6.42 23.95 -30.38
C ALA A 202 6.98 24.13 -31.81
N GLN A 203 7.58 23.08 -32.39
CA GLN A 203 8.09 23.03 -33.76
C GLN A 203 7.04 22.56 -34.74
#